data_e591b2e54e41b859d00472c293126a40
#
_entry.id   e591b2e54e41b859d00472c293126a40
#
_cell.length_a   1.000
_cell.length_b   1.000
_cell.length_c   1.000
_cell.angle_alpha   90.00
_cell.angle_beta   90.00
_cell.angle_gamma   90.00
#
_symmetry.space_group_name_H-M   'P 1'
#
loop_
_entity.id
_entity.type
_entity.pdbx_description
1 polymer ?
#
loop_
_entity_poly.entity_id
_entity_poly.type
_entity_poly.pdbx_seq_one_letter_code
_entity_poly.pdbx_strand_id
1 'polypeptide(L)'
;MPHKSKILLLDTGKEWGGGTNSMLELLKRINRDEFDITCCFYSDYSRAEGETIGQVLNGIGIPLIVIPQRQQPIWAKLLKEAGRSLLFFSRSARKAFTRHVDIMWRIRPNVSKIETLFKQGGFDTLYMNNQPGSNEEGYLAAAKLQARLIQHCRIEPVLTPPLVKLVNAHATKIIAVSHGVERVLLEHGVRPELCTTVNNAIDIHQPLPDRRAMRQRLNIDDDTFVFGSIGSLIPRKANHHTLDALAQFSQKHPEAKWKMVLVGEGGERRALAEQARALGIEHNVIFTGFQNTPFDYLATFDAFILASKSEGLPRVVLEAMLLNIPVIGSQVTGTAELIDHDSTGLLFPWSDVSQLAQNLDNIWSDADLLARLAAAAYQNVCHTYAIENYVSGVEAVLGAH
;
A
#
# COMPACT_ATOMS: atom_id res chain seq x y z
N MET A 1 -5.59 -25.03 -28.83
CA MET A 1 -6.04 -24.03 -27.86
C MET A 1 -4.82 -23.25 -27.44
N PRO A 2 -4.84 -21.94 -27.32
CA PRO A 2 -3.70 -21.20 -26.79
C PRO A 2 -3.37 -21.76 -25.39
N HIS A 3 -2.10 -21.87 -25.09
CA HIS A 3 -1.64 -22.43 -23.81
C HIS A 3 -2.02 -21.44 -22.71
N LYS A 4 -2.87 -21.88 -21.77
CA LYS A 4 -3.28 -21.10 -20.62
C LYS A 4 -2.12 -21.03 -19.63
N SER A 5 -1.63 -19.82 -19.32
CA SER A 5 -0.51 -19.62 -18.39
C SER A 5 -0.92 -19.96 -16.96
N LYS A 6 -0.16 -20.85 -16.30
CA LYS A 6 -0.41 -21.27 -14.92
C LYS A 6 0.49 -20.52 -13.97
N ILE A 7 -0.10 -19.67 -13.14
CA ILE A 7 0.60 -18.70 -12.30
C ILE A 7 0.45 -19.07 -10.83
N LEU A 8 1.57 -19.21 -10.12
CA LEU A 8 1.60 -19.26 -8.66
C LEU A 8 1.89 -17.86 -8.11
N LEU A 9 0.86 -17.22 -7.53
CA LEU A 9 0.96 -15.90 -6.93
C LEU A 9 1.41 -16.02 -5.47
N LEU A 10 2.59 -15.47 -5.17
CA LEU A 10 3.16 -15.46 -3.82
C LEU A 10 2.91 -14.12 -3.12
N ASP A 11 2.38 -14.16 -1.90
CA ASP A 11 2.29 -13.00 -1.00
C ASP A 11 2.64 -13.39 0.43
N THR A 12 3.05 -12.41 1.24
CA THR A 12 3.41 -12.63 2.64
C THR A 12 2.22 -12.97 3.52
N GLY A 13 1.02 -12.51 3.16
CA GLY A 13 -0.21 -12.76 3.91
C GLY A 13 -0.17 -12.24 5.34
N LYS A 14 0.35 -11.03 5.57
CA LYS A 14 0.53 -10.50 6.93
C LYS A 14 -0.51 -9.48 7.35
N GLU A 15 -0.98 -8.68 6.41
CA GLU A 15 -1.91 -7.59 6.70
C GLU A 15 -2.76 -7.25 5.48
N TRP A 16 -3.95 -6.74 5.74
CA TRP A 16 -4.88 -6.30 4.71
C TRP A 16 -4.68 -4.80 4.44
N GLY A 17 -4.07 -4.48 3.34
CA GLY A 17 -3.76 -3.10 2.96
C GLY A 17 -4.10 -2.78 1.50
N GLY A 18 -3.67 -1.60 1.05
CA GLY A 18 -3.89 -1.16 -0.33
C GLY A 18 -3.33 -2.11 -1.38
N GLY A 19 -2.18 -2.74 -1.12
CA GLY A 19 -1.59 -3.75 -2.01
C GLY A 19 -2.47 -5.01 -2.14
N THR A 20 -3.08 -5.46 -1.04
CA THR A 20 -4.04 -6.57 -1.05
C THR A 20 -5.29 -6.21 -1.86
N ASN A 21 -5.84 -5.01 -1.66
CA ASN A 21 -7.00 -4.55 -2.43
C ASN A 21 -6.69 -4.47 -3.93
N SER A 22 -5.54 -3.92 -4.33
CA SER A 22 -5.14 -3.88 -5.75
C SER A 22 -4.96 -5.28 -6.34
N MET A 23 -4.41 -6.22 -5.58
CA MET A 23 -4.30 -7.63 -6.00
C MET A 23 -5.70 -8.25 -6.20
N LEU A 24 -6.63 -8.05 -5.27
CA LEU A 24 -7.98 -8.56 -5.38
C LEU A 24 -8.72 -7.97 -6.59
N GLU A 25 -8.56 -6.68 -6.85
CA GLU A 25 -9.15 -6.04 -8.04
C GLU A 25 -8.61 -6.62 -9.35
N LEU A 26 -7.31 -6.93 -9.42
CA LEU A 26 -6.73 -7.69 -10.54
C LEU A 26 -7.37 -9.06 -10.65
N LEU A 27 -7.39 -9.83 -9.56
CA LEU A 27 -7.88 -11.21 -9.55
C LEU A 27 -9.37 -11.35 -9.86
N LYS A 28 -10.17 -10.34 -9.60
CA LYS A 28 -11.60 -10.30 -9.99
C LYS A 28 -11.81 -10.13 -11.49
N ARG A 29 -10.89 -9.44 -12.18
CA ARG A 29 -11.06 -8.96 -13.56
C ARG A 29 -10.16 -9.63 -14.59
N ILE A 30 -9.08 -10.27 -14.15
CA ILE A 30 -8.10 -10.92 -15.03
C ILE A 30 -8.75 -11.94 -15.95
N ASN A 31 -8.31 -12.00 -17.20
CA ASN A 31 -8.82 -12.93 -18.21
C ASN A 31 -8.53 -14.39 -17.82
N ARG A 32 -9.58 -15.08 -17.35
CA ARG A 32 -9.51 -16.47 -16.90
C ARG A 32 -9.31 -17.49 -18.03
N ASP A 33 -9.51 -17.09 -19.27
CA ASP A 33 -9.27 -17.97 -20.43
C ASP A 33 -7.77 -18.05 -20.75
N GLU A 34 -7.02 -17.01 -20.42
CA GLU A 34 -5.57 -16.91 -20.64
C GLU A 34 -4.73 -17.25 -19.43
N PHE A 35 -5.23 -16.91 -18.22
CA PHE A 35 -4.48 -17.02 -16.96
C PHE A 35 -5.19 -17.93 -15.95
N ASP A 36 -4.46 -18.92 -15.43
CA ASP A 36 -4.89 -19.79 -14.33
C ASP A 36 -4.05 -19.47 -13.09
N ILE A 37 -4.65 -18.77 -12.11
CA ILE A 37 -3.93 -18.25 -10.96
C ILE A 37 -4.30 -19.03 -9.71
N THR A 38 -3.28 -19.48 -8.98
CA THR A 38 -3.39 -20.00 -7.62
C THR A 38 -2.60 -19.11 -6.69
N CYS A 39 -3.23 -18.63 -5.63
CA CYS A 39 -2.55 -17.87 -4.57
C CYS A 39 -1.83 -18.79 -3.59
N CYS A 40 -0.65 -18.37 -3.14
CA CYS A 40 0.14 -19.07 -2.14
C CYS A 40 0.64 -18.09 -1.09
N PHE A 41 0.06 -18.13 0.11
CA PHE A 41 0.35 -17.20 1.20
C PHE A 41 0.93 -17.93 2.42
N TYR A 42 1.56 -17.18 3.34
CA TYR A 42 2.08 -17.74 4.58
C TYR A 42 1.03 -17.86 5.68
N SER A 43 -0.07 -17.13 5.58
CA SER A 43 -1.23 -17.26 6.46
C SER A 43 -2.52 -16.87 5.76
N ASP A 44 -3.62 -17.43 6.21
CA ASP A 44 -4.96 -16.97 5.88
C ASP A 44 -5.35 -15.91 6.91
N TYR A 45 -5.10 -14.64 6.58
CA TYR A 45 -5.33 -13.50 7.48
C TYR A 45 -6.71 -12.88 7.23
N SER A 46 -7.29 -12.29 8.28
CA SER A 46 -8.62 -11.69 8.23
C SER A 46 -8.58 -10.16 8.18
N ARG A 47 -9.63 -9.59 7.63
CA ARG A 47 -10.06 -8.22 7.95
C ARG A 47 -10.59 -8.22 9.37
N ALA A 48 -10.26 -7.27 10.20
CA ALA A 48 -10.56 -7.07 11.62
C ALA A 48 -11.67 -7.94 12.27
N GLU A 49 -12.79 -8.24 11.63
CA GLU A 49 -13.86 -9.11 12.13
C GLU A 49 -14.36 -10.05 11.01
N GLY A 50 -13.84 -11.25 11.00
CA GLY A 50 -14.54 -12.43 10.46
C GLY A 50 -14.14 -12.90 9.07
N GLU A 51 -14.05 -12.10 8.02
CA GLU A 51 -13.79 -12.59 6.67
C GLU A 51 -12.29 -12.72 6.41
N THR A 52 -11.86 -13.95 6.07
CA THR A 52 -10.46 -14.22 5.73
C THR A 52 -10.18 -13.95 4.25
N ILE A 53 -8.89 -13.73 3.92
CA ILE A 53 -8.48 -13.58 2.52
C ILE A 53 -8.81 -14.83 1.71
N GLY A 54 -8.76 -16.01 2.33
CA GLY A 54 -9.13 -17.27 1.71
C GLY A 54 -10.61 -17.34 1.35
N GLN A 55 -11.49 -16.83 2.21
CA GLN A 55 -12.93 -16.74 1.91
C GLN A 55 -13.21 -15.81 0.73
N VAL A 56 -12.55 -14.63 0.71
CA VAL A 56 -12.69 -13.67 -0.42
C VAL A 56 -12.16 -14.27 -1.72
N LEU A 57 -10.99 -14.90 -1.70
CA LEU A 57 -10.42 -15.55 -2.89
C LEU A 57 -11.31 -16.70 -3.39
N ASN A 58 -11.83 -17.52 -2.48
CA ASN A 58 -12.77 -18.59 -2.84
C ASN A 58 -14.06 -18.03 -3.46
N GLY A 59 -14.59 -16.93 -2.90
CA GLY A 59 -15.77 -16.24 -3.44
C GLY A 59 -15.61 -15.73 -4.88
N ILE A 60 -14.39 -15.44 -5.29
CA ILE A 60 -14.05 -15.06 -6.67
C ILE A 60 -13.45 -16.23 -7.49
N GLY A 61 -13.48 -17.47 -6.98
CA GLY A 61 -13.02 -18.67 -7.67
C GLY A 61 -11.49 -18.76 -7.84
N ILE A 62 -10.70 -18.17 -6.93
CA ILE A 62 -9.24 -18.29 -6.89
C ILE A 62 -8.82 -19.23 -5.75
N PRO A 63 -8.11 -20.32 -6.04
CA PRO A 63 -7.58 -21.21 -5.01
C PRO A 63 -6.53 -20.53 -4.14
N LEU A 64 -6.58 -20.76 -2.82
CA LEU A 64 -5.54 -20.34 -1.87
C LEU A 64 -4.85 -21.57 -1.27
N ILE A 65 -3.52 -21.60 -1.37
CA ILE A 65 -2.66 -22.55 -0.67
C ILE A 65 -1.94 -21.80 0.46
N VAL A 66 -2.07 -22.27 1.69
CA VAL A 66 -1.36 -21.69 2.83
C VAL A 66 -0.13 -22.55 3.15
N ILE A 67 1.06 -21.94 3.09
CA ILE A 67 2.32 -22.55 3.51
C ILE A 67 2.85 -21.84 4.76
N PRO A 68 2.51 -22.31 5.98
CA PRO A 68 2.92 -21.62 7.20
C PRO A 68 4.43 -21.41 7.25
N GLN A 69 4.84 -20.17 7.53
CA GLN A 69 6.25 -19.88 7.75
C GLN A 69 6.77 -20.65 8.95
N ARG A 70 7.93 -21.28 8.78
CA ARG A 70 8.61 -21.95 9.89
C ARG A 70 8.97 -20.92 10.98
N GLN A 71 8.40 -21.09 12.15
CA GLN A 71 8.77 -20.25 13.28
C GLN A 71 10.24 -20.51 13.66
N GLN A 72 10.97 -19.42 13.94
CA GLN A 72 12.34 -19.54 14.42
C GLN A 72 12.33 -20.17 15.83
N PRO A 73 13.04 -21.29 16.03
CA PRO A 73 13.17 -21.85 17.37
C PRO A 73 13.93 -20.90 18.29
N ILE A 74 13.63 -20.97 19.59
CA ILE A 74 14.20 -20.06 20.61
C ILE A 74 15.73 -20.06 20.55
N TRP A 75 16.36 -21.22 20.40
CA TRP A 75 17.81 -21.33 20.29
C TRP A 75 18.40 -20.62 19.07
N ALA A 76 17.67 -20.52 17.94
CA ALA A 76 18.13 -19.77 16.76
C ALA A 76 18.04 -18.26 17.01
N LYS A 77 17.08 -17.80 17.83
CA LYS A 77 17.04 -16.41 18.32
C LYS A 77 18.23 -16.12 19.23
N LEU A 78 18.52 -17.01 20.17
CA LEU A 78 19.69 -16.90 21.06
C LEU A 78 21.01 -16.91 20.28
N LEU A 79 21.12 -17.75 19.26
CA LEU A 79 22.29 -17.77 18.37
C LEU A 79 22.50 -16.45 17.63
N LYS A 80 21.40 -15.81 17.17
CA LYS A 80 21.48 -14.49 16.55
C LYS A 80 21.94 -13.42 17.54
N GLU A 81 21.44 -13.43 18.78
CA GLU A 81 21.85 -12.46 19.79
C GLU A 81 23.31 -12.69 20.19
N ALA A 82 23.72 -13.94 20.41
CA ALA A 82 25.13 -14.27 20.66
C ALA A 82 26.05 -13.81 19.50
N GLY A 83 25.65 -14.08 18.25
CA GLY A 83 26.40 -13.64 17.08
C GLY A 83 26.43 -12.10 16.94
N ARG A 84 25.34 -11.41 17.30
CA ARG A 84 25.31 -9.94 17.34
C ARG A 84 26.26 -9.38 18.40
N SER A 85 26.36 -10.04 19.55
CA SER A 85 27.25 -9.65 20.65
C SER A 85 28.72 -9.95 20.29
N LEU A 86 29.02 -11.12 19.73
CA LEU A 86 30.37 -11.47 19.31
C LEU A 86 30.91 -10.61 18.16
N LEU A 87 30.02 -10.20 17.25
CA LEU A 87 30.36 -9.38 16.09
C LEU A 87 30.07 -7.88 16.30
N PHE A 88 30.11 -7.39 17.58
CA PHE A 88 29.78 -6.00 17.90
C PHE A 88 30.69 -4.99 17.20
N PHE A 89 31.93 -5.38 16.91
CA PHE A 89 32.96 -4.55 16.26
C PHE A 89 32.74 -4.31 14.76
N SER A 90 31.86 -5.10 14.10
CA SER A 90 31.57 -4.95 12.67
C SER A 90 30.06 -5.02 12.35
N ARG A 91 29.49 -3.87 11.93
CA ARG A 91 28.09 -3.81 11.49
C ARG A 91 27.83 -4.70 10.27
N SER A 92 28.78 -4.81 9.36
CA SER A 92 28.70 -5.63 8.15
C SER A 92 28.69 -7.13 8.49
N ALA A 93 29.63 -7.60 9.32
CA ALA A 93 29.69 -9.00 9.76
C ALA A 93 28.43 -9.41 10.51
N ARG A 94 27.92 -8.55 11.40
CA ARG A 94 26.67 -8.78 12.13
C ARG A 94 25.45 -8.92 11.23
N LYS A 95 25.31 -8.06 10.21
CA LYS A 95 24.25 -8.14 9.21
C LYS A 95 24.38 -9.42 8.38
N ALA A 96 25.58 -9.75 7.91
CA ALA A 96 25.85 -10.96 7.13
C ALA A 96 25.52 -12.24 7.93
N PHE A 97 25.94 -12.32 9.19
CA PHE A 97 25.64 -13.44 10.07
C PHE A 97 24.13 -13.60 10.30
N THR A 98 23.44 -12.52 10.67
CA THR A 98 21.99 -12.55 10.88
C THR A 98 21.25 -13.03 9.62
N ARG A 99 21.65 -12.50 8.45
CA ARG A 99 21.10 -12.92 7.16
C ARG A 99 21.37 -14.40 6.88
N HIS A 100 22.56 -14.91 7.17
CA HIS A 100 22.90 -16.31 6.97
C HIS A 100 22.00 -17.23 7.80
N VAL A 101 21.78 -16.89 9.08
CA VAL A 101 20.86 -17.64 9.95
C VAL A 101 19.42 -17.59 9.41
N ASP A 102 18.95 -16.42 8.93
CA ASP A 102 17.62 -16.29 8.31
C ASP A 102 17.48 -17.14 7.05
N ILE A 103 18.49 -17.15 6.20
CA ILE A 103 18.49 -17.97 4.98
C ILE A 103 18.38 -19.47 5.33
N MET A 104 19.14 -19.95 6.31
CA MET A 104 19.12 -21.36 6.67
C MET A 104 17.81 -21.82 7.30
N TRP A 105 17.23 -21.01 8.17
CA TRP A 105 16.11 -21.47 9.03
C TRP A 105 14.73 -21.05 8.55
N ARG A 106 14.64 -19.96 7.82
CA ARG A 106 13.37 -19.42 7.32
C ARG A 106 13.26 -19.56 5.81
N ILE A 107 14.24 -19.04 5.08
CA ILE A 107 14.14 -18.89 3.63
C ILE A 107 14.23 -20.24 2.92
N ARG A 108 15.30 -21.04 3.16
CA ARG A 108 15.48 -22.34 2.50
C ARG A 108 14.33 -23.34 2.66
N PRO A 109 13.73 -23.53 3.86
CA PRO A 109 12.57 -24.41 3.99
C PRO A 109 11.36 -23.95 3.18
N ASN A 110 11.14 -22.64 3.05
CA ASN A 110 10.05 -22.11 2.23
C ASN A 110 10.36 -22.26 0.73
N VAL A 111 11.61 -22.08 0.31
CA VAL A 111 12.05 -22.35 -1.07
C VAL A 111 11.67 -23.76 -1.48
N SER A 112 12.00 -24.78 -0.67
CA SER A 112 11.67 -26.18 -0.99
C SER A 112 10.17 -26.45 -1.08
N LYS A 113 9.36 -25.80 -0.24
CA LYS A 113 7.89 -25.91 -0.32
C LYS A 113 7.36 -25.28 -1.61
N ILE A 114 7.85 -24.07 -1.96
CA ILE A 114 7.47 -23.39 -3.20
C ILE A 114 7.86 -24.22 -4.42
N GLU A 115 9.09 -24.80 -4.46
CA GLU A 115 9.55 -25.66 -5.52
C GLU A 115 8.65 -26.90 -5.70
N THR A 116 8.26 -27.53 -4.59
CA THR A 116 7.37 -28.70 -4.61
C THR A 116 5.99 -28.33 -5.16
N LEU A 117 5.38 -27.26 -4.64
CA LEU A 117 4.08 -26.79 -5.10
C LEU A 117 4.11 -26.39 -6.59
N PHE A 118 5.14 -25.67 -7.01
CA PHE A 118 5.29 -25.25 -8.39
C PHE A 118 5.32 -26.43 -9.36
N LYS A 119 6.13 -27.45 -9.05
CA LYS A 119 6.23 -28.68 -9.87
C LYS A 119 4.94 -29.49 -9.87
N GLN A 120 4.33 -29.69 -8.69
CA GLN A 120 3.10 -30.48 -8.56
C GLN A 120 1.90 -29.84 -9.25
N GLY A 121 1.81 -28.49 -9.18
CA GLY A 121 0.75 -27.73 -9.84
C GLY A 121 0.97 -27.52 -11.34
N GLY A 122 2.17 -27.82 -11.86
CA GLY A 122 2.52 -27.58 -13.25
C GLY A 122 2.48 -26.08 -13.62
N PHE A 123 2.90 -25.24 -12.67
CA PHE A 123 2.98 -23.77 -12.90
C PHE A 123 4.16 -23.45 -13.82
N ASP A 124 4.02 -22.37 -14.59
CA ASP A 124 5.06 -21.83 -15.47
C ASP A 124 5.64 -20.50 -14.96
N THR A 125 4.86 -19.76 -14.17
CA THR A 125 5.20 -18.41 -13.70
C THR A 125 5.03 -18.29 -12.19
N LEU A 126 6.05 -17.71 -11.54
CA LEU A 126 5.97 -17.17 -10.17
C LEU A 126 5.65 -15.68 -10.25
N TYR A 127 4.51 -15.28 -9.70
CA TYR A 127 4.12 -13.88 -9.59
C TYR A 127 4.17 -13.43 -8.14
N MET A 128 5.08 -12.53 -7.81
CA MET A 128 5.28 -12.05 -6.45
C MET A 128 4.60 -10.71 -6.23
N ASN A 129 3.68 -10.66 -5.29
CA ASN A 129 3.02 -9.44 -4.87
C ASN A 129 3.76 -8.81 -3.69
N ASN A 130 3.83 -7.47 -3.59
CA ASN A 130 4.53 -6.69 -2.56
C ASN A 130 5.89 -6.15 -3.03
N GLN A 131 6.89 -5.97 -2.17
CA GLN A 131 8.24 -5.48 -2.53
C GLN A 131 9.26 -6.62 -2.62
N PRO A 132 10.38 -6.43 -3.35
CA PRO A 132 11.39 -7.49 -3.55
C PRO A 132 11.90 -8.13 -2.26
N GLY A 133 12.11 -7.35 -1.19
CA GLY A 133 12.59 -7.85 0.10
C GLY A 133 11.59 -8.66 0.91
N SER A 134 10.32 -8.69 0.51
CA SER A 134 9.27 -9.42 1.23
C SER A 134 9.26 -10.92 0.93
N ASN A 135 9.72 -11.33 -0.27
CA ASN A 135 9.65 -12.69 -0.78
C ASN A 135 10.98 -13.15 -1.40
N GLU A 136 12.11 -13.01 -0.69
CA GLU A 136 13.42 -13.46 -1.19
C GLU A 136 13.42 -14.95 -1.59
N GLU A 137 12.60 -15.78 -0.94
CA GLU A 137 12.40 -17.19 -1.26
C GLU A 137 11.86 -17.44 -2.66
N GLY A 138 11.02 -16.53 -3.18
CA GLY A 138 10.52 -16.63 -4.55
C GLY A 138 11.63 -16.51 -5.60
N TYR A 139 12.57 -15.58 -5.42
CA TYR A 139 13.75 -15.45 -6.30
C TYR A 139 14.62 -16.70 -6.28
N LEU A 140 14.84 -17.27 -5.09
CA LEU A 140 15.66 -18.49 -4.94
C LEU A 140 14.96 -19.72 -5.49
N ALA A 141 13.63 -19.81 -5.38
CA ALA A 141 12.84 -20.88 -5.99
C ALA A 141 12.87 -20.76 -7.52
N ALA A 142 12.64 -19.56 -8.07
CA ALA A 142 12.69 -19.33 -9.51
C ALA A 142 14.05 -19.70 -10.11
N ALA A 143 15.15 -19.37 -9.42
CA ALA A 143 16.51 -19.73 -9.83
C ALA A 143 16.70 -21.23 -10.00
N LYS A 144 16.19 -22.05 -9.05
CA LYS A 144 16.30 -23.51 -9.09
C LYS A 144 15.35 -24.16 -10.08
N LEU A 145 14.17 -23.56 -10.26
CA LEU A 145 13.13 -24.07 -11.16
C LEU A 145 13.37 -23.62 -12.61
N GLN A 146 14.25 -22.66 -12.84
CA GLN A 146 14.36 -21.93 -14.10
C GLN A 146 13.01 -21.36 -14.56
N ALA A 147 12.19 -20.96 -13.58
CA ALA A 147 10.86 -20.46 -13.79
C ALA A 147 10.87 -18.97 -14.14
N ARG A 148 9.89 -18.54 -14.92
CA ARG A 148 9.59 -17.14 -15.14
C ARG A 148 9.18 -16.50 -13.82
N LEU A 149 9.78 -15.35 -13.47
CA LEU A 149 9.49 -14.64 -12.23
C LEU A 149 9.11 -13.19 -12.50
N ILE A 150 7.92 -12.81 -12.09
CA ILE A 150 7.41 -11.45 -12.17
C ILE A 150 7.22 -10.90 -10.77
N GLN A 151 7.87 -9.78 -10.46
CA GLN A 151 7.72 -9.07 -9.20
C GLN A 151 6.80 -7.87 -9.39
N HIS A 152 5.69 -7.80 -8.67
CA HIS A 152 4.87 -6.60 -8.60
C HIS A 152 5.23 -5.79 -7.36
N CYS A 153 5.90 -4.66 -7.54
CA CYS A 153 6.36 -3.80 -6.46
C CYS A 153 5.26 -2.80 -6.08
N ARG A 154 4.57 -3.07 -4.96
CA ARG A 154 3.36 -2.34 -4.50
C ARG A 154 3.63 -1.11 -3.66
N ILE A 155 4.83 -1.00 -3.12
CA ILE A 155 5.26 0.11 -2.25
C ILE A 155 6.66 0.53 -2.65
N GLU A 156 7.10 1.70 -2.19
CA GLU A 156 8.49 2.12 -2.32
C GLU A 156 9.41 1.08 -1.65
N PRO A 157 10.31 0.42 -2.42
CA PRO A 157 11.06 -0.72 -1.92
C PRO A 157 12.27 -0.31 -1.09
N VAL A 158 12.54 -1.08 -0.04
CA VAL A 158 13.82 -1.00 0.68
C VAL A 158 14.81 -1.96 0.03
N LEU A 159 15.80 -1.42 -0.68
CA LEU A 159 16.76 -2.19 -1.46
C LEU A 159 18.15 -2.21 -0.79
N THR A 160 18.77 -3.38 -0.82
CA THR A 160 20.18 -3.57 -0.41
C THR A 160 20.98 -4.14 -1.57
N PRO A 161 22.31 -3.89 -1.69
CA PRO A 161 23.10 -4.40 -2.81
C PRO A 161 22.98 -5.92 -3.02
N PRO A 162 22.95 -6.79 -1.98
CA PRO A 162 22.71 -8.22 -2.18
C PRO A 162 21.34 -8.55 -2.73
N LEU A 163 20.29 -7.78 -2.32
CA LEU A 163 18.93 -7.97 -2.83
C LEU A 163 18.83 -7.54 -4.31
N VAL A 164 19.41 -6.40 -4.67
CA VAL A 164 19.48 -5.93 -6.07
C VAL A 164 20.19 -6.96 -6.96
N LYS A 165 21.29 -7.53 -6.49
CA LYS A 165 21.99 -8.61 -7.22
C LYS A 165 21.08 -9.82 -7.43
N LEU A 166 20.32 -10.22 -6.41
CA LEU A 166 19.38 -11.34 -6.49
C LEU A 166 18.24 -11.05 -7.48
N VAL A 167 17.67 -9.85 -7.41
CA VAL A 167 16.63 -9.36 -8.33
C VAL A 167 17.13 -9.37 -9.77
N ASN A 168 18.28 -8.74 -10.03
CA ASN A 168 18.86 -8.67 -11.38
C ASN A 168 19.24 -10.03 -11.96
N ALA A 169 19.54 -11.02 -11.13
CA ALA A 169 19.89 -12.35 -11.58
C ALA A 169 18.67 -13.23 -11.93
N HIS A 170 17.54 -13.00 -11.29
CA HIS A 170 16.43 -13.98 -11.33
C HIS A 170 15.06 -13.40 -11.69
N ALA A 171 14.85 -12.09 -11.62
CA ALA A 171 13.61 -11.50 -12.10
C ALA A 171 13.56 -11.54 -13.63
N THR A 172 12.41 -11.94 -14.18
CA THR A 172 12.11 -11.79 -15.61
C THR A 172 11.57 -10.40 -15.89
N LYS A 173 10.63 -9.93 -15.03
CA LYS A 173 10.06 -8.58 -15.08
C LYS A 173 9.73 -8.08 -13.68
N ILE A 174 9.72 -6.76 -13.54
CA ILE A 174 9.30 -6.06 -12.33
C ILE A 174 8.25 -5.03 -12.75
N ILE A 175 7.06 -5.17 -12.20
CA ILE A 175 5.99 -4.18 -12.35
C ILE A 175 6.12 -3.20 -11.19
N ALA A 176 6.38 -1.95 -11.48
CA ALA A 176 6.32 -0.85 -10.52
C ALA A 176 4.92 -0.23 -10.55
N VAL A 177 4.32 0.03 -9.38
CA VAL A 177 2.97 0.63 -9.30
C VAL A 177 2.94 2.12 -9.64
N SER A 178 4.11 2.73 -9.86
CA SER A 178 4.26 4.14 -10.22
C SER A 178 5.64 4.38 -10.85
N HIS A 179 5.78 5.44 -11.62
CA HIS A 179 7.08 5.88 -12.14
C HIS A 179 8.05 6.27 -11.01
N GLY A 180 7.51 6.76 -9.89
CA GLY A 180 8.31 7.03 -8.71
C GLY A 180 8.93 5.77 -8.11
N VAL A 181 8.17 4.67 -8.00
CA VAL A 181 8.67 3.36 -7.55
C VAL A 181 9.69 2.79 -8.56
N GLU A 182 9.43 2.91 -9.86
CA GLU A 182 10.38 2.51 -10.90
C GLU A 182 11.69 3.27 -10.78
N ARG A 183 11.66 4.59 -10.59
CA ARG A 183 12.85 5.42 -10.37
C ARG A 183 13.68 4.93 -9.18
N VAL A 184 13.04 4.63 -8.05
CA VAL A 184 13.74 4.09 -6.87
C VAL A 184 14.42 2.76 -7.17
N LEU A 185 13.78 1.86 -7.95
CA LEU A 185 14.40 0.61 -8.39
C LEU A 185 15.66 0.88 -9.22
N LEU A 186 15.57 1.77 -10.22
CA LEU A 186 16.68 2.13 -11.12
C LEU A 186 17.84 2.81 -10.38
N GLU A 187 17.56 3.75 -9.49
CA GLU A 187 18.57 4.47 -8.68
C GLU A 187 19.36 3.51 -7.77
N HIS A 188 18.78 2.39 -7.36
CA HIS A 188 19.46 1.37 -6.58
C HIS A 188 20.15 0.30 -7.43
N GLY A 189 20.14 0.43 -8.76
CA GLY A 189 20.86 -0.43 -9.69
C GLY A 189 20.10 -1.67 -10.15
N VAL A 190 18.77 -1.66 -10.07
CA VAL A 190 17.95 -2.64 -10.79
C VAL A 190 18.04 -2.35 -12.28
N ARG A 191 18.19 -3.39 -13.11
CA ARG A 191 18.36 -3.24 -14.55
C ARG A 191 17.11 -2.68 -15.22
N PRO A 192 17.22 -1.62 -16.05
CA PRO A 192 16.07 -0.95 -16.66
C PRO A 192 15.19 -1.88 -17.49
N GLU A 193 15.76 -2.83 -18.22
CA GLU A 193 15.03 -3.77 -19.06
C GLU A 193 14.14 -4.74 -18.28
N LEU A 194 14.32 -4.86 -16.98
CA LEU A 194 13.45 -5.62 -16.11
C LEU A 194 12.23 -4.82 -15.66
N CYS A 195 12.34 -3.50 -15.58
CA CYS A 195 11.33 -2.63 -15.01
C CYS A 195 10.28 -2.24 -16.04
N THR A 196 9.04 -2.15 -15.59
CA THR A 196 7.92 -1.55 -16.31
C THR A 196 6.94 -0.96 -15.32
N THR A 197 6.38 0.19 -15.63
CA THR A 197 5.36 0.81 -14.77
C THR A 197 3.96 0.40 -15.23
N VAL A 198 3.17 -0.09 -14.27
CA VAL A 198 1.72 -0.26 -14.41
C VAL A 198 1.09 0.39 -13.18
N ASN A 199 0.50 1.55 -13.35
CA ASN A 199 -0.04 2.33 -12.25
C ASN A 199 -1.15 1.59 -11.51
N ASN A 200 -1.19 1.71 -10.17
CA ASN A 200 -2.39 1.37 -9.42
C ASN A 200 -3.58 2.16 -9.96
N ALA A 201 -4.76 1.58 -9.86
CA ALA A 201 -5.98 2.16 -10.38
C ALA A 201 -7.18 1.85 -9.47
N ILE A 202 -8.32 2.43 -9.79
CA ILE A 202 -9.59 2.19 -9.10
C ILE A 202 -10.71 1.94 -10.10
N ASP A 203 -11.78 1.29 -9.64
CA ASP A 203 -13.01 1.15 -10.41
C ASP A 203 -13.74 2.50 -10.42
N ILE A 204 -13.71 3.19 -11.55
CA ILE A 204 -14.36 4.50 -11.70
C ILE A 204 -15.88 4.40 -11.85
N HIS A 205 -16.41 3.18 -12.02
CA HIS A 205 -17.84 2.90 -12.16
C HIS A 205 -18.46 2.32 -10.86
N GLN A 206 -17.66 2.24 -9.77
CA GLN A 206 -18.20 1.75 -8.50
C GLN A 206 -19.32 2.65 -7.97
N PRO A 207 -20.32 2.10 -7.26
CA PRO A 207 -21.36 2.89 -6.64
C PRO A 207 -20.79 3.95 -5.70
N LEU A 208 -21.28 5.19 -5.82
CA LEU A 208 -20.87 6.27 -4.94
C LEU A 208 -21.63 6.18 -3.61
N PRO A 209 -20.95 6.42 -2.47
CA PRO A 209 -21.59 6.35 -1.16
C PRO A 209 -22.50 7.54 -0.88
N ASP A 210 -23.49 7.34 0.00
CA ASP A 210 -24.36 8.40 0.48
C ASP A 210 -23.67 9.25 1.57
N ARG A 211 -23.15 10.40 1.16
CA ARG A 211 -22.48 11.37 2.05
C ARG A 211 -23.35 11.78 3.24
N ARG A 212 -24.64 12.05 3.00
CA ARG A 212 -25.56 12.56 4.04
C ARG A 212 -25.83 11.51 5.11
N ALA A 213 -26.13 10.28 4.70
CA ALA A 213 -26.36 9.17 5.62
C ALA A 213 -25.10 8.89 6.48
N MET A 214 -23.92 8.98 5.89
CA MET A 214 -22.68 8.77 6.63
C MET A 214 -22.34 9.91 7.59
N ARG A 215 -22.58 11.17 7.24
CA ARG A 215 -22.42 12.30 8.17
C ARG A 215 -23.37 12.18 9.37
N GLN A 216 -24.64 11.82 9.14
CA GLN A 216 -25.60 11.53 10.23
C GLN A 216 -25.12 10.42 11.15
N ARG A 217 -24.58 9.33 10.59
CA ARG A 217 -24.01 8.21 11.38
C ARG A 217 -22.84 8.64 12.26
N LEU A 218 -22.05 9.61 11.83
CA LEU A 218 -20.92 10.18 12.58
C LEU A 218 -21.32 11.35 13.48
N ASN A 219 -22.61 11.75 13.52
CA ASN A 219 -23.10 12.94 14.21
C ASN A 219 -22.33 14.21 13.79
N ILE A 220 -22.17 14.40 12.47
CA ILE A 220 -21.50 15.56 11.89
C ILE A 220 -22.57 16.44 11.25
N ASP A 221 -22.67 17.69 11.69
CA ASP A 221 -23.58 18.69 11.16
C ASP A 221 -23.22 19.07 9.72
N ASP A 222 -24.23 19.49 8.94
CA ASP A 222 -24.04 19.83 7.53
C ASP A 222 -23.11 21.04 7.32
N ASP A 223 -23.04 21.97 8.28
CA ASP A 223 -22.20 23.17 8.27
C ASP A 223 -20.76 22.94 8.82
N THR A 224 -20.45 21.72 9.21
CA THR A 224 -19.13 21.36 9.72
C THR A 224 -18.17 20.99 8.58
N PHE A 225 -17.02 21.64 8.52
CA PHE A 225 -15.95 21.25 7.57
C PHE A 225 -15.23 19.99 8.05
N VAL A 226 -15.12 18.98 7.22
CA VAL A 226 -14.54 17.68 7.58
C VAL A 226 -13.22 17.44 6.86
N PHE A 227 -12.15 17.52 7.61
CA PHE A 227 -10.87 16.95 7.20
C PHE A 227 -10.87 15.45 7.46
N GLY A 228 -10.22 14.67 6.61
CA GLY A 228 -10.17 13.23 6.84
C GLY A 228 -8.89 12.57 6.36
N SER A 229 -8.56 11.44 6.98
CA SER A 229 -7.48 10.57 6.55
C SER A 229 -7.87 9.11 6.73
N ILE A 230 -7.47 8.25 5.78
CA ILE A 230 -7.79 6.82 5.78
C ILE A 230 -6.51 6.01 5.67
N GLY A 231 -6.32 5.05 6.57
CA GLY A 231 -5.21 4.12 6.55
C GLY A 231 -4.82 3.60 7.92
N SER A 232 -3.89 2.66 7.96
CA SER A 232 -3.36 2.13 9.23
C SER A 232 -2.71 3.23 10.05
N LEU A 233 -3.01 3.29 11.35
CA LEU A 233 -2.43 4.27 12.28
C LEU A 233 -1.03 3.79 12.73
N ILE A 234 -0.05 4.02 11.85
CA ILE A 234 1.36 3.62 12.02
C ILE A 234 2.29 4.81 11.76
N PRO A 235 3.54 4.79 12.28
CA PRO A 235 4.48 5.91 12.15
C PRO A 235 4.69 6.41 10.72
N ARG A 236 4.68 5.49 9.74
CA ARG A 236 4.84 5.84 8.31
C ARG A 236 3.76 6.76 7.78
N LYS A 237 2.51 6.65 8.29
CA LYS A 237 1.37 7.50 7.89
C LYS A 237 1.42 8.91 8.48
N ALA A 238 2.24 9.12 9.52
CA ALA A 238 2.58 10.41 10.11
C ALA A 238 1.36 11.31 10.45
N ASN A 239 0.25 10.71 10.90
CA ASN A 239 -0.96 11.45 11.30
C ASN A 239 -0.69 12.46 12.43
N HIS A 240 0.41 12.31 13.18
CA HIS A 240 0.82 13.28 14.20
C HIS A 240 1.13 14.65 13.58
N HIS A 241 1.72 14.75 12.37
CA HIS A 241 1.91 16.02 11.67
C HIS A 241 0.56 16.65 11.29
N THR A 242 -0.43 15.84 10.93
CA THR A 242 -1.79 16.32 10.63
C THR A 242 -2.43 16.95 11.86
N LEU A 243 -2.29 16.32 13.03
CA LEU A 243 -2.84 16.88 14.29
C LEU A 243 -2.12 18.18 14.69
N ASP A 244 -0.80 18.27 14.54
CA ASP A 244 -0.04 19.50 14.80
C ASP A 244 -0.48 20.64 13.88
N ALA A 245 -0.70 20.37 12.58
CA ALA A 245 -1.18 21.35 11.62
C ALA A 245 -2.62 21.79 11.91
N LEU A 246 -3.50 20.87 12.29
CA LEU A 246 -4.88 21.17 12.69
C LEU A 246 -4.94 22.01 13.98
N ALA A 247 -4.01 21.82 14.90
CA ALA A 247 -3.92 22.68 16.09
C ALA A 247 -3.55 24.12 15.72
N GLN A 248 -2.61 24.34 14.77
CA GLN A 248 -2.29 25.67 14.25
C GLN A 248 -3.49 26.28 13.52
N PHE A 249 -4.19 25.49 12.70
CA PHE A 249 -5.42 25.92 12.03
C PHE A 249 -6.50 26.34 13.05
N SER A 250 -6.74 25.53 14.09
CA SER A 250 -7.72 25.82 15.14
C SER A 250 -7.40 27.09 15.93
N GLN A 251 -6.12 27.35 16.21
CA GLN A 251 -5.68 28.60 16.85
C GLN A 251 -5.93 29.84 15.98
N LYS A 252 -5.75 29.69 14.67
CA LYS A 252 -6.00 30.79 13.71
C LYS A 252 -7.48 31.05 13.48
N HIS A 253 -8.32 30.00 13.57
CA HIS A 253 -9.76 30.04 13.30
C HIS A 253 -10.57 29.47 14.48
N PRO A 254 -10.61 30.17 15.64
CA PRO A 254 -11.26 29.65 16.84
C PRO A 254 -12.79 29.48 16.69
N GLU A 255 -13.41 30.16 15.73
CA GLU A 255 -14.84 30.09 15.41
C GLU A 255 -15.18 29.00 14.37
N ALA A 256 -14.20 28.37 13.74
CA ALA A 256 -14.42 27.39 12.68
C ALA A 256 -15.08 26.12 13.23
N LYS A 257 -16.15 25.70 12.61
CA LYS A 257 -16.76 24.40 12.84
C LYS A 257 -16.07 23.37 11.97
N TRP A 258 -15.22 22.54 12.57
CA TRP A 258 -14.48 21.51 11.86
C TRP A 258 -14.37 20.21 12.63
N LYS A 259 -14.17 19.11 11.92
CA LYS A 259 -13.81 17.81 12.44
C LYS A 259 -12.66 17.21 11.66
N MET A 260 -11.85 16.41 12.34
CA MET A 260 -10.89 15.47 11.72
C MET A 260 -11.37 14.05 11.92
N VAL A 261 -11.58 13.31 10.83
CA VAL A 261 -11.99 11.90 10.87
C VAL A 261 -10.81 11.03 10.47
N LEU A 262 -10.32 10.24 11.43
CA LEU A 262 -9.24 9.26 11.22
C LEU A 262 -9.86 7.86 11.09
N VAL A 263 -9.86 7.34 9.87
CA VAL A 263 -10.42 6.02 9.54
C VAL A 263 -9.30 4.99 9.47
N GLY A 264 -9.30 4.07 10.40
CA GLY A 264 -8.31 3.01 10.47
C GLY A 264 -7.88 2.69 11.91
N GLU A 265 -7.06 1.67 12.03
CA GLU A 265 -6.53 1.19 13.32
C GLU A 265 -5.01 0.99 13.23
N GLY A 266 -4.33 0.94 14.38
CA GLY A 266 -2.89 0.71 14.42
C GLY A 266 -2.24 1.15 15.72
N GLY A 267 -0.95 0.86 15.85
CA GLY A 267 -0.18 1.09 17.08
C GLY A 267 -0.09 2.54 17.53
N GLU A 268 -0.27 3.51 16.63
CA GLU A 268 -0.22 4.96 16.94
C GLU A 268 -1.54 5.52 17.51
N ARG A 269 -2.65 4.75 17.49
CA ARG A 269 -3.97 5.26 17.88
C ARG A 269 -3.96 5.94 19.26
N ARG A 270 -3.35 5.28 20.25
CA ARG A 270 -3.28 5.82 21.62
C ARG A 270 -2.44 7.10 21.68
N ALA A 271 -1.28 7.11 21.03
CA ALA A 271 -0.38 8.28 21.00
C ALA A 271 -1.05 9.47 20.30
N LEU A 272 -1.76 9.23 19.20
CA LEU A 272 -2.51 10.27 18.47
C LEU A 272 -3.66 10.84 19.31
N ALA A 273 -4.37 10.03 20.08
CA ALA A 273 -5.42 10.50 20.98
C ALA A 273 -4.86 11.33 22.14
N GLU A 274 -3.72 10.92 22.73
CA GLU A 274 -2.99 11.68 23.75
C GLU A 274 -2.46 13.02 23.20
N GLN A 275 -1.95 13.03 21.96
CA GLN A 275 -1.51 14.25 21.27
C GLN A 275 -2.68 15.20 21.02
N ALA A 276 -3.81 14.72 20.49
CA ALA A 276 -4.99 15.56 20.25
C ALA A 276 -5.45 16.26 21.54
N ARG A 277 -5.45 15.54 22.68
CA ARG A 277 -5.75 16.11 23.99
C ARG A 277 -4.73 17.16 24.42
N ALA A 278 -3.44 16.88 24.27
CA ALA A 278 -2.37 17.82 24.64
C ALA A 278 -2.44 19.12 23.80
N LEU A 279 -2.91 19.02 22.55
CA LEU A 279 -3.12 20.14 21.64
C LEU A 279 -4.47 20.86 21.86
N GLY A 280 -5.36 20.35 22.72
CA GLY A 280 -6.68 20.93 22.99
C GLY A 280 -7.70 20.77 21.85
N ILE A 281 -7.49 19.80 20.94
CA ILE A 281 -8.35 19.54 19.80
C ILE A 281 -9.07 18.17 19.85
N GLU A 282 -9.05 17.48 20.98
CA GLU A 282 -9.62 16.14 21.11
C GLU A 282 -11.10 16.07 20.76
N HIS A 283 -11.87 17.12 21.03
CA HIS A 283 -13.30 17.20 20.70
C HIS A 283 -13.57 17.32 19.20
N ASN A 284 -12.56 17.70 18.43
CA ASN A 284 -12.63 17.81 16.97
C ASN A 284 -12.18 16.55 16.25
N VAL A 285 -11.51 15.60 16.94
CA VAL A 285 -10.94 14.40 16.30
C VAL A 285 -11.79 13.17 16.55
N ILE A 286 -12.25 12.54 15.47
CA ILE A 286 -13.03 11.31 15.48
C ILE A 286 -12.15 10.15 15.02
N PHE A 287 -11.95 9.16 15.88
CA PHE A 287 -11.29 7.91 15.55
C PHE A 287 -12.34 6.84 15.30
N THR A 288 -12.51 6.40 14.07
CA THR A 288 -13.55 5.41 13.73
C THR A 288 -13.12 3.97 13.98
N GLY A 289 -11.82 3.73 14.21
CA GLY A 289 -11.25 2.38 14.18
C GLY A 289 -11.20 1.82 12.75
N PHE A 290 -10.92 0.53 12.66
CA PHE A 290 -10.93 -0.16 11.36
C PHE A 290 -12.34 -0.22 10.78
N GLN A 291 -12.46 0.04 9.46
CA GLN A 291 -13.74 0.00 8.76
C GLN A 291 -13.63 -0.89 7.51
N ASN A 292 -14.63 -1.72 7.29
CA ASN A 292 -14.70 -2.60 6.11
C ASN A 292 -15.02 -1.85 4.82
N THR A 293 -15.73 -0.73 4.93
CA THR A 293 -16.14 0.14 3.83
C THR A 293 -15.55 1.56 3.99
N PRO A 294 -14.21 1.73 3.95
CA PRO A 294 -13.59 3.03 4.17
C PRO A 294 -14.00 4.07 3.13
N PHE A 295 -14.40 3.64 1.95
CA PHE A 295 -14.91 4.51 0.88
C PHE A 295 -16.18 5.26 1.27
N ASP A 296 -17.07 4.65 2.10
CA ASP A 296 -18.25 5.32 2.62
C ASP A 296 -17.88 6.48 3.55
N TYR A 297 -16.87 6.27 4.40
CA TYR A 297 -16.37 7.32 5.29
C TYR A 297 -15.68 8.46 4.53
N LEU A 298 -14.95 8.12 3.47
CA LEU A 298 -14.29 9.10 2.62
C LEU A 298 -15.29 10.13 2.06
N ALA A 299 -16.49 9.69 1.68
CA ALA A 299 -17.53 10.59 1.18
C ALA A 299 -17.97 11.69 2.19
N THR A 300 -17.70 11.52 3.47
CA THR A 300 -18.02 12.55 4.48
C THR A 300 -17.08 13.74 4.48
N PHE A 301 -15.89 13.62 3.85
CA PHE A 301 -14.83 14.62 3.91
C PHE A 301 -15.08 15.78 2.95
N ASP A 302 -14.62 16.96 3.34
CA ASP A 302 -14.48 18.14 2.50
C ASP A 302 -13.06 18.27 1.96
N ALA A 303 -12.07 17.73 2.69
CA ALA A 303 -10.70 17.61 2.22
C ALA A 303 -10.05 16.32 2.77
N PHE A 304 -9.29 15.63 1.92
CA PHE A 304 -8.53 14.44 2.29
C PHE A 304 -7.06 14.79 2.54
N ILE A 305 -6.49 14.30 3.65
CA ILE A 305 -5.10 14.55 4.04
C ILE A 305 -4.31 13.26 4.04
N LEU A 306 -3.16 13.24 3.36
CA LEU A 306 -2.20 12.14 3.37
C LEU A 306 -0.80 12.65 3.73
N ALA A 307 -0.43 12.58 5.00
CA ALA A 307 0.86 13.07 5.52
C ALA A 307 1.99 12.02 5.50
N SER A 308 1.82 10.95 4.75
CA SER A 308 2.71 9.78 4.75
C SER A 308 4.17 10.12 4.44
N LYS A 309 5.08 9.43 5.11
CA LYS A 309 6.53 9.49 4.84
C LYS A 309 6.93 8.82 3.53
N SER A 310 6.18 7.82 3.09
CA SER A 310 6.46 7.02 1.90
C SER A 310 5.20 6.33 1.41
N GLU A 311 4.95 6.38 0.10
CA GLU A 311 3.85 5.69 -0.58
C GLU A 311 4.33 5.11 -1.93
N GLY A 312 3.68 4.04 -2.39
CA GLY A 312 3.90 3.50 -3.73
C GLY A 312 3.12 4.26 -4.79
N LEU A 313 1.80 4.07 -4.81
CA LEU A 313 0.78 4.89 -5.46
C LEU A 313 -0.50 4.72 -4.64
N PRO A 314 -0.85 5.68 -3.76
CA PRO A 314 -1.89 5.49 -2.75
C PRO A 314 -3.28 5.48 -3.35
N ARG A 315 -3.95 4.30 -3.36
CA ARG A 315 -5.32 4.14 -3.89
C ARG A 315 -6.33 5.09 -3.24
N VAL A 316 -6.18 5.35 -1.95
CA VAL A 316 -7.11 6.23 -1.21
C VAL A 316 -7.10 7.67 -1.73
N VAL A 317 -5.99 8.12 -2.33
CA VAL A 317 -5.93 9.41 -3.03
C VAL A 317 -6.78 9.35 -4.31
N LEU A 318 -6.67 8.28 -5.10
CA LEU A 318 -7.52 8.08 -6.27
C LEU A 318 -9.01 8.00 -5.90
N GLU A 319 -9.31 7.33 -4.79
CA GLU A 319 -10.67 7.21 -4.25
C GLU A 319 -11.22 8.60 -3.81
N ALA A 320 -10.40 9.44 -3.19
CA ALA A 320 -10.77 10.80 -2.84
C ALA A 320 -11.04 11.67 -4.10
N MET A 321 -10.15 11.58 -5.09
CA MET A 321 -10.30 12.27 -6.37
C MET A 321 -11.58 11.85 -7.10
N LEU A 322 -11.93 10.56 -7.08
CA LEU A 322 -13.18 10.03 -7.67
C LEU A 322 -14.43 10.60 -6.99
N LEU A 323 -14.35 10.91 -5.71
CA LEU A 323 -15.45 11.53 -4.95
C LEU A 323 -15.47 13.07 -5.03
N ASN A 324 -14.68 13.69 -5.92
CA ASN A 324 -14.50 15.13 -5.99
C ASN A 324 -14.05 15.74 -4.66
N ILE A 325 -13.18 15.07 -3.92
CA ILE A 325 -12.62 15.56 -2.66
C ILE A 325 -11.19 16.03 -2.92
N PRO A 326 -10.88 17.32 -2.66
CA PRO A 326 -9.53 17.84 -2.84
C PRO A 326 -8.57 17.14 -1.89
N VAL A 327 -7.36 16.90 -2.35
CA VAL A 327 -6.32 16.17 -1.62
C VAL A 327 -5.19 17.11 -1.23
N ILE A 328 -4.79 17.03 0.06
CA ILE A 328 -3.56 17.63 0.58
C ILE A 328 -2.60 16.47 0.87
N GLY A 329 -1.53 16.37 0.11
CA GLY A 329 -0.58 15.24 0.19
C GLY A 329 0.84 15.67 0.53
N SER A 330 1.57 14.84 1.29
CA SER A 330 3.01 15.00 1.42
C SER A 330 3.72 14.73 0.08
N GLN A 331 4.74 15.53 -0.23
CA GLN A 331 5.52 15.42 -1.47
C GLN A 331 6.50 14.23 -1.38
N VAL A 332 5.95 13.02 -1.47
CA VAL A 332 6.70 11.76 -1.47
C VAL A 332 6.38 10.96 -2.73
N THR A 333 7.21 9.97 -3.04
CA THR A 333 7.27 9.20 -4.30
C THR A 333 5.92 9.02 -5.00
N GLY A 334 5.00 8.26 -4.45
CA GLY A 334 3.73 7.94 -5.14
C GLY A 334 2.65 9.00 -4.97
N THR A 335 2.71 9.84 -3.93
CA THR A 335 1.73 10.93 -3.73
C THR A 335 2.00 12.07 -4.72
N ALA A 336 3.26 12.43 -4.92
CA ALA A 336 3.67 13.49 -5.86
C ALA A 336 3.44 13.10 -7.35
N GLU A 337 3.21 11.82 -7.64
CA GLU A 337 2.84 11.37 -8.98
C GLU A 337 1.33 11.55 -9.26
N LEU A 338 0.50 11.49 -8.22
CA LEU A 338 -0.95 11.65 -8.33
C LEU A 338 -1.40 13.10 -8.30
N ILE A 339 -0.67 13.94 -7.58
CA ILE A 339 -1.06 15.32 -7.32
C ILE A 339 -0.13 16.28 -8.07
N ASP A 340 -0.69 17.00 -9.00
CA ASP A 340 -0.08 18.20 -9.59
C ASP A 340 -0.44 19.40 -8.71
N HIS A 341 0.59 19.96 -8.04
CA HIS A 341 0.41 21.01 -7.05
C HIS A 341 -0.29 22.24 -7.63
N ASP A 342 -1.27 22.77 -6.91
CA ASP A 342 -2.16 23.87 -7.32
C ASP A 342 -3.05 23.58 -8.53
N SER A 343 -3.00 22.39 -9.10
CA SER A 343 -3.82 21.96 -10.24
C SER A 343 -4.83 20.89 -9.83
N THR A 344 -4.37 19.73 -9.31
CA THR A 344 -5.23 18.60 -8.91
C THR A 344 -5.20 18.33 -7.41
N GLY A 345 -4.56 19.19 -6.64
CA GLY A 345 -4.46 19.10 -5.18
C GLY A 345 -3.32 19.95 -4.65
N LEU A 346 -3.07 19.87 -3.36
CA LEU A 346 -1.99 20.61 -2.71
C LEU A 346 -0.93 19.65 -2.18
N LEU A 347 0.35 19.94 -2.47
CA LEU A 347 1.49 19.22 -1.92
C LEU A 347 2.16 20.06 -0.82
N PHE A 348 2.76 19.36 0.15
CA PHE A 348 3.65 19.97 1.14
C PHE A 348 4.89 19.08 1.34
N PRO A 349 6.08 19.65 1.65
CA PRO A 349 7.27 18.89 1.96
C PRO A 349 7.00 17.97 3.16
N TRP A 350 7.40 16.71 3.10
CA TRP A 350 7.15 15.80 4.21
C TRP A 350 7.73 16.34 5.52
N SER A 351 6.97 16.28 6.60
CA SER A 351 7.19 16.84 7.93
C SER A 351 7.11 18.37 8.05
N ASP A 352 6.83 19.12 6.99
CA ASP A 352 6.57 20.56 7.08
C ASP A 352 5.14 20.82 7.56
N VAL A 353 4.99 20.85 8.88
CA VAL A 353 3.71 21.09 9.55
C VAL A 353 3.14 22.48 9.23
N SER A 354 4.01 23.48 9.08
CA SER A 354 3.60 24.87 8.80
C SER A 354 3.00 24.98 7.40
N GLN A 355 3.63 24.36 6.39
CA GLN A 355 3.08 24.34 5.04
C GLN A 355 1.78 23.53 4.98
N LEU A 356 1.69 22.41 5.73
CA LEU A 356 0.44 21.67 5.85
C LEU A 356 -0.66 22.52 6.46
N ALA A 357 -0.40 23.25 7.56
CA ALA A 357 -1.36 24.16 8.17
C ALA A 357 -1.81 25.28 7.21
N GLN A 358 -0.90 25.83 6.41
CA GLN A 358 -1.25 26.80 5.38
C GLN A 358 -2.15 26.19 4.29
N ASN A 359 -1.88 24.97 3.88
CA ASN A 359 -2.72 24.26 2.90
C ASN A 359 -4.13 23.97 3.44
N LEU A 360 -4.25 23.63 4.74
CA LEU A 360 -5.56 23.48 5.42
C LEU A 360 -6.35 24.80 5.39
N ASP A 361 -5.67 25.92 5.71
CA ASP A 361 -6.24 27.24 5.67
C ASP A 361 -6.74 27.63 4.27
N ASN A 362 -5.90 27.43 3.26
CA ASN A 362 -6.24 27.75 1.86
C ASN A 362 -7.51 26.97 1.40
N ILE A 363 -7.56 25.68 1.66
CA ILE A 363 -8.70 24.83 1.27
C ILE A 363 -9.98 25.21 2.04
N TRP A 364 -9.86 25.57 3.32
CA TRP A 364 -11.02 25.92 4.14
C TRP A 364 -11.56 27.31 3.80
N SER A 365 -10.67 28.28 3.50
CA SER A 365 -11.05 29.68 3.29
C SER A 365 -11.42 30.04 1.84
N ASP A 366 -11.04 29.20 0.86
CA ASP A 366 -11.24 29.46 -0.57
C ASP A 366 -12.05 28.32 -1.22
N ALA A 367 -13.36 28.50 -1.29
CA ALA A 367 -14.30 27.55 -1.88
C ALA A 367 -14.08 27.36 -3.40
N ASP A 368 -13.62 28.39 -4.10
CA ASP A 368 -13.33 28.32 -5.55
C ASP A 368 -12.06 27.47 -5.79
N LEU A 369 -11.03 27.65 -4.97
CA LEU A 369 -9.85 26.80 -5.00
C LEU A 369 -10.23 25.33 -4.74
N LEU A 370 -11.00 25.09 -3.69
CA LEU A 370 -11.48 23.73 -3.33
C LEU A 370 -12.20 23.07 -4.50
N ALA A 371 -13.19 23.75 -5.08
CA ALA A 371 -13.99 23.22 -6.19
C ALA A 371 -13.15 22.98 -7.44
N ARG A 372 -12.22 23.89 -7.77
CA ARG A 372 -11.32 23.77 -8.93
C ARG A 372 -10.38 22.58 -8.81
N LEU A 373 -9.72 22.42 -7.65
CA LEU A 373 -8.80 21.30 -7.41
C LEU A 373 -9.54 19.96 -7.47
N ALA A 374 -10.71 19.87 -6.84
CA ALA A 374 -11.53 18.67 -6.82
C ALA A 374 -11.97 18.25 -8.24
N ALA A 375 -12.49 19.19 -9.03
CA ALA A 375 -12.93 18.91 -10.39
C ALA A 375 -11.79 18.47 -11.31
N ALA A 376 -10.63 19.13 -11.24
CA ALA A 376 -9.45 18.74 -12.01
C ALA A 376 -8.93 17.36 -11.61
N ALA A 377 -8.90 17.04 -10.30
CA ALA A 377 -8.52 15.74 -9.79
C ALA A 377 -9.46 14.63 -10.27
N TYR A 378 -10.77 14.88 -10.25
CA TYR A 378 -11.79 13.94 -10.77
C TYR A 378 -11.55 13.61 -12.25
N GLN A 379 -11.34 14.62 -13.10
CA GLN A 379 -11.05 14.41 -14.51
C GLN A 379 -9.78 13.58 -14.73
N ASN A 380 -8.73 13.89 -13.97
CA ASN A 380 -7.47 13.15 -14.05
C ASN A 380 -7.64 11.67 -13.66
N VAL A 381 -8.34 11.37 -12.57
CA VAL A 381 -8.52 9.99 -12.13
C VAL A 381 -9.35 9.17 -13.11
N CYS A 382 -10.43 9.74 -13.66
CA CYS A 382 -11.30 9.06 -14.63
C CYS A 382 -10.56 8.77 -15.93
N HIS A 383 -9.67 9.65 -16.37
CA HIS A 383 -8.94 9.47 -17.62
C HIS A 383 -7.73 8.52 -17.47
N THR A 384 -6.97 8.66 -16.40
CA THR A 384 -5.64 8.05 -16.29
C THR A 384 -5.64 6.77 -15.46
N TYR A 385 -6.46 6.71 -14.38
CA TYR A 385 -6.36 5.67 -13.35
C TYR A 385 -7.57 4.74 -13.30
N ALA A 386 -8.24 4.51 -14.45
CA ALA A 386 -9.30 3.52 -14.57
C ALA A 386 -8.75 2.09 -14.40
N ILE A 387 -9.53 1.23 -13.74
CA ILE A 387 -9.11 -0.13 -13.36
C ILE A 387 -8.76 -1.00 -14.57
N GLU A 388 -9.40 -0.75 -15.72
CA GLU A 388 -9.16 -1.46 -16.97
C GLU A 388 -7.73 -1.28 -17.46
N ASN A 389 -7.17 -0.08 -17.34
CA ASN A 389 -5.78 0.22 -17.71
C ASN A 389 -4.78 -0.58 -16.86
N TYR A 390 -5.08 -0.72 -15.56
CA TYR A 390 -4.27 -1.51 -14.63
C TYR A 390 -4.32 -3.00 -14.98
N VAL A 391 -5.51 -3.54 -15.21
CA VAL A 391 -5.69 -4.97 -15.51
C VAL A 391 -4.99 -5.31 -16.84
N SER A 392 -5.28 -4.58 -17.90
CA SER A 392 -4.67 -4.81 -19.22
C SER A 392 -3.14 -4.63 -19.20
N GLY A 393 -2.62 -3.66 -18.43
CA GLY A 393 -1.19 -3.46 -18.26
C GLY A 393 -0.51 -4.64 -17.56
N VAL A 394 -1.13 -5.20 -16.53
CA VAL A 394 -0.61 -6.40 -15.85
C VAL A 394 -0.71 -7.63 -16.74
N GLU A 395 -1.84 -7.83 -17.43
CA GLU A 395 -2.03 -8.93 -18.39
C GLU A 395 -1.00 -8.90 -19.52
N ALA A 396 -0.69 -7.73 -20.04
CA ALA A 396 0.36 -7.58 -21.06
C ALA A 396 1.73 -8.06 -20.56
N VAL A 397 2.07 -7.78 -19.29
CA VAL A 397 3.32 -8.27 -18.69
C VAL A 397 3.25 -9.77 -18.41
N LEU A 398 2.10 -10.29 -17.97
CA LEU A 398 1.91 -11.72 -17.71
C LEU A 398 1.90 -12.54 -19.01
N GLY A 399 1.37 -12.03 -20.11
CA GLY A 399 1.28 -12.69 -21.41
C GLY A 399 2.53 -12.58 -22.29
N ALA A 400 3.46 -11.64 -22.02
CA ALA A 400 4.69 -11.53 -22.78
C ALA A 400 5.61 -12.73 -22.51
N HIS A 401 5.91 -13.54 -23.49
CA HIS A 401 6.79 -14.74 -23.41
C HIS A 401 8.25 -14.42 -23.71
#